data_46a20873aae2aa1adf41c19383420593
#
_entry.id   46a20873aae2aa1adf41c19383420593
#
_cell.length_a   1.000
_cell.length_b   1.000
_cell.length_c   1.000
_cell.angle_alpha   90.00
_cell.angle_beta   90.00
_cell.angle_gamma   90.00
#
_symmetry.space_group_name_H-M   'P 1'
#
loop_
_entity.id
_entity.type
_entity.pdbx_description
1 polymer ?
#
loop_
_entity_poly.entity_id
_entity_poly.type
_entity_poly.pdbx_seq_one_letter_code
_entity_poly.pdbx_strand_id
1 'polypeptide(L)'
;TIIFKALINRMNREEKYLISICNAYLNQQTLNLDKSVDYSRLFSVCREQNLIAVAFSVIKNAANKDIVPSDIYSLFENGFYETIIRFDDQTKVMTQLDDALCKNKIRHVFFKGAKIRIYYPVPEVRAMGDIDVLIDEKNRDFTKQTLLNSGFEIKNANGPVFDYVKD
;
A
#
# COMPACT_ATOMS: atom_id res chain seq x y z
N THR A 1 -9.61 11.41 23.01
CA THR A 1 -10.45 10.18 23.20
C THR A 1 -11.91 10.39 22.75
N ILE A 2 -12.49 11.60 22.91
CA ILE A 2 -13.90 11.89 22.54
C ILE A 2 -14.11 11.95 21.03
N ILE A 3 -13.17 12.55 20.26
CA ILE A 3 -13.25 12.66 18.79
C ILE A 3 -13.22 11.28 18.14
N PHE A 4 -12.41 10.36 18.65
CA PHE A 4 -12.28 8.99 18.11
C PHE A 4 -13.58 8.19 18.30
N LYS A 5 -14.23 8.30 19.47
CA LYS A 5 -15.55 7.66 19.71
C LYS A 5 -16.65 8.21 18.80
N ALA A 6 -16.66 9.51 18.54
CA ALA A 6 -17.64 10.15 17.67
C ALA A 6 -17.47 9.72 16.20
N LEU A 7 -16.24 9.54 15.73
CA LEU A 7 -15.95 9.02 14.39
C LEU A 7 -16.42 7.56 14.21
N ILE A 8 -16.10 6.69 15.15
CA ILE A 8 -16.51 5.27 15.11
C ILE A 8 -18.04 5.13 15.11
N ASN A 9 -18.76 6.01 15.81
CA ASN A 9 -20.22 5.98 15.83
C ASN A 9 -20.88 6.35 14.49
N ARG A 10 -20.16 7.05 13.60
CA ARG A 10 -20.64 7.41 12.25
C ARG A 10 -20.30 6.36 11.20
N MET A 11 -19.42 5.41 11.51
CA MET A 11 -19.02 4.35 10.60
C MET A 11 -20.15 3.33 10.43
N ASN A 12 -20.30 2.84 9.19
CA ASN A 12 -21.18 1.73 8.89
C ASN A 12 -20.60 0.40 9.42
N ARG A 13 -21.35 -0.69 9.23
CA ARG A 13 -20.98 -2.00 9.75
C ARG A 13 -19.69 -2.53 9.10
N GLU A 14 -19.58 -2.43 7.79
CA GLU A 14 -18.45 -2.96 7.02
C GLU A 14 -17.16 -2.19 7.30
N GLU A 15 -17.26 -0.86 7.50
CA GLU A 15 -16.12 -0.04 7.94
C GLU A 15 -15.62 -0.46 9.34
N LYS A 16 -16.52 -0.71 10.28
CA LYS A 16 -16.16 -1.23 11.61
C LYS A 16 -15.56 -2.63 11.53
N TYR A 17 -16.10 -3.46 10.65
CA TYR A 17 -15.60 -4.81 10.46
C TYR A 17 -14.20 -4.80 9.81
N LEU A 18 -13.94 -3.88 8.88
CA LEU A 18 -12.59 -3.67 8.32
C LEU A 18 -11.57 -3.31 9.41
N ILE A 19 -11.94 -2.49 10.41
CA ILE A 19 -11.05 -2.22 11.56
C ILE A 19 -10.73 -3.52 12.32
N SER A 20 -11.71 -4.41 12.52
CA SER A 20 -11.49 -5.69 13.17
C SER A 20 -10.55 -6.60 12.37
N ILE A 21 -10.69 -6.60 11.05
CA ILE A 21 -9.79 -7.30 10.12
C ILE A 21 -8.36 -6.73 10.23
N CYS A 22 -8.20 -5.41 10.17
CA CYS A 22 -6.89 -4.76 10.31
C CYS A 22 -6.24 -5.09 11.65
N ASN A 23 -7.02 -5.10 12.73
CA ASN A 23 -6.53 -5.46 14.05
C ASN A 23 -6.07 -6.93 14.11
N ALA A 24 -6.85 -7.85 13.55
CA ALA A 24 -6.48 -9.27 13.45
C ALA A 24 -5.19 -9.45 12.62
N TYR A 25 -5.06 -8.74 11.49
CA TYR A 25 -3.86 -8.77 10.67
C TYR A 25 -2.62 -8.29 11.42
N LEU A 26 -2.69 -7.11 12.05
CA LEU A 26 -1.54 -6.51 12.75
C LEU A 26 -1.09 -7.35 13.96
N ASN A 27 -2.03 -8.01 14.64
CA ASN A 27 -1.73 -8.88 15.78
C ASN A 27 -1.51 -10.35 15.37
N GLN A 28 -1.50 -10.66 14.06
CA GLN A 28 -1.33 -12.01 13.53
C GLN A 28 -2.33 -13.03 14.13
N GLN A 29 -3.56 -12.58 14.31
CA GLN A 29 -4.65 -13.38 14.88
C GLN A 29 -5.57 -13.93 13.78
N THR A 30 -6.10 -15.12 14.01
CA THR A 30 -7.20 -15.63 13.20
C THR A 30 -8.50 -14.92 13.57
N LEU A 31 -9.32 -14.63 12.56
CA LEU A 31 -10.64 -14.04 12.73
C LEU A 31 -11.71 -15.05 12.33
N ASN A 32 -12.71 -15.25 13.17
CA ASN A 32 -13.92 -15.94 12.74
C ASN A 32 -14.82 -14.96 11.99
N LEU A 33 -15.10 -15.24 10.72
CA LEU A 33 -15.82 -14.33 9.85
C LEU A 33 -17.30 -14.21 10.25
N ASP A 34 -17.85 -13.00 10.18
CA ASP A 34 -19.23 -12.70 10.58
C ASP A 34 -20.18 -12.88 9.37
N LYS A 35 -21.14 -13.81 9.47
CA LYS A 35 -22.16 -14.09 8.45
C LYS A 35 -23.09 -12.91 8.15
N SER A 36 -23.17 -11.93 9.05
CA SER A 36 -24.07 -10.79 8.94
C SER A 36 -23.45 -9.60 8.21
N VAL A 37 -22.18 -9.71 7.77
CA VAL A 37 -21.46 -8.70 6.98
C VAL A 37 -21.81 -8.86 5.51
N ASP A 38 -22.08 -7.75 4.83
CA ASP A 38 -22.14 -7.71 3.37
C ASP A 38 -20.72 -7.67 2.80
N TYR A 39 -20.23 -8.83 2.32
CA TYR A 39 -18.86 -8.97 1.81
C TYR A 39 -18.64 -8.20 0.49
N SER A 40 -19.67 -7.96 -0.33
CA SER A 40 -19.57 -7.12 -1.53
C SER A 40 -19.29 -5.67 -1.15
N ARG A 41 -20.01 -5.18 -0.14
CA ARG A 41 -19.79 -3.84 0.40
C ARG A 41 -18.47 -3.73 1.13
N LEU A 42 -18.08 -4.75 1.90
CA LEU A 42 -16.77 -4.84 2.55
C LEU A 42 -15.63 -4.76 1.51
N PHE A 43 -15.74 -5.48 0.39
CA PHE A 43 -14.78 -5.40 -0.71
C PHE A 43 -14.65 -3.96 -1.24
N SER A 44 -15.77 -3.28 -1.46
CA SER A 44 -15.78 -1.88 -1.93
C SER A 44 -15.07 -0.96 -0.95
N VAL A 45 -15.35 -1.08 0.36
CA VAL A 45 -14.68 -0.32 1.41
C VAL A 45 -13.18 -0.62 1.44
N CYS A 46 -12.79 -1.89 1.35
CA CYS A 46 -11.38 -2.30 1.30
C CYS A 46 -10.65 -1.70 0.09
N ARG A 47 -11.31 -1.65 -1.07
CA ARG A 47 -10.77 -1.07 -2.31
C ARG A 47 -10.54 0.44 -2.17
N GLU A 48 -11.51 1.17 -1.63
CA GLU A 48 -11.42 2.62 -1.39
C GLU A 48 -10.29 2.97 -0.43
N GLN A 49 -10.01 2.11 0.55
CA GLN A 49 -8.96 2.30 1.54
C GLN A 49 -7.61 1.66 1.15
N ASN A 50 -7.49 1.04 -0.04
CA ASN A 50 -6.30 0.28 -0.46
C ASN A 50 -5.91 -0.85 0.52
N LEU A 51 -6.90 -1.53 1.11
CA LEU A 51 -6.72 -2.57 2.12
C LEU A 51 -7.18 -3.97 1.67
N ILE A 52 -7.40 -4.19 0.35
CA ILE A 52 -7.86 -5.48 -0.18
C ILE A 52 -6.88 -6.60 0.23
N ALA A 53 -5.58 -6.41 0.03
CA ALA A 53 -4.59 -7.44 0.32
C ALA A 53 -4.47 -7.73 1.82
N VAL A 54 -4.60 -6.73 2.67
CA VAL A 54 -4.66 -6.91 4.13
C VAL A 54 -5.91 -7.71 4.50
N ALA A 55 -7.06 -7.34 3.97
CA ALA A 55 -8.32 -8.03 4.25
C ALA A 55 -8.28 -9.49 3.80
N PHE A 56 -7.81 -9.75 2.57
CA PHE A 56 -7.70 -11.11 2.07
C PHE A 56 -6.71 -11.97 2.87
N SER A 57 -5.62 -11.38 3.37
CA SER A 57 -4.66 -12.09 4.23
C SER A 57 -5.32 -12.67 5.49
N VAL A 58 -6.36 -12.02 6.02
CA VAL A 58 -7.15 -12.52 7.16
C VAL A 58 -8.23 -13.48 6.69
N ILE A 59 -8.99 -13.11 5.65
CA ILE A 59 -10.12 -13.90 5.13
C ILE A 59 -9.67 -15.30 4.70
N LYS A 60 -8.57 -15.42 3.94
CA LYS A 60 -8.08 -16.70 3.44
C LYS A 60 -7.68 -17.69 4.54
N ASN A 61 -7.30 -17.19 5.71
CA ASN A 61 -6.88 -17.98 6.87
C ASN A 61 -8.02 -18.24 7.87
N ALA A 62 -9.21 -17.71 7.63
CA ALA A 62 -10.37 -17.95 8.49
C ALA A 62 -10.89 -19.37 8.32
N ALA A 63 -11.21 -20.05 9.46
CA ALA A 63 -11.73 -21.41 9.44
C ALA A 63 -13.08 -21.52 8.71
N ASN A 64 -13.87 -20.45 8.73
CA ASN A 64 -15.19 -20.36 8.12
C ASN A 64 -15.22 -19.48 6.87
N LYS A 65 -14.12 -19.42 6.09
CA LYS A 65 -14.01 -18.59 4.88
C LYS A 65 -15.09 -18.86 3.83
N ASP A 66 -15.66 -20.05 3.84
CA ASP A 66 -16.71 -20.47 2.89
C ASP A 66 -18.03 -19.68 3.04
N ILE A 67 -18.17 -18.85 4.08
CA ILE A 67 -19.30 -17.92 4.20
C ILE A 67 -19.18 -16.71 3.25
N VAL A 68 -17.99 -16.44 2.73
CA VAL A 68 -17.78 -15.40 1.72
C VAL A 68 -18.26 -15.94 0.37
N PRO A 69 -19.16 -15.25 -0.33
CA PRO A 69 -19.58 -15.67 -1.66
C PRO A 69 -18.37 -15.87 -2.59
N SER A 70 -18.38 -16.93 -3.39
CA SER A 70 -17.22 -17.36 -4.19
C SER A 70 -16.73 -16.31 -5.19
N ASP A 71 -17.65 -15.57 -5.80
CA ASP A 71 -17.37 -14.46 -6.69
C ASP A 71 -16.66 -13.31 -5.96
N ILE A 72 -17.14 -12.97 -4.76
CA ILE A 72 -16.51 -11.93 -3.92
C ILE A 72 -15.16 -12.40 -3.37
N TYR A 73 -15.04 -13.67 -2.99
CA TYR A 73 -13.76 -14.25 -2.58
C TYR A 73 -12.72 -14.12 -3.70
N SER A 74 -13.11 -14.42 -4.94
CA SER A 74 -12.24 -14.27 -6.11
C SER A 74 -11.83 -12.81 -6.36
N LEU A 75 -12.71 -11.83 -6.10
CA LEU A 75 -12.33 -10.42 -6.19
C LEU A 75 -11.27 -10.02 -5.16
N PHE A 76 -11.40 -10.47 -3.91
CA PHE A 76 -10.39 -10.26 -2.88
C PHE A 76 -9.05 -10.92 -3.26
N GLU A 77 -9.10 -12.15 -3.75
CA GLU A 77 -7.93 -12.92 -4.18
C GLU A 77 -7.18 -12.24 -5.32
N ASN A 78 -7.89 -11.81 -6.35
CA ASN A 78 -7.30 -11.06 -7.48
C ASN A 78 -6.64 -9.76 -7.01
N GLY A 79 -7.32 -8.96 -6.19
CA GLY A 79 -6.76 -7.73 -5.65
C GLY A 79 -5.56 -7.95 -4.72
N PHE A 80 -5.49 -9.09 -4.05
CA PHE A 80 -4.31 -9.51 -3.31
C PHE A 80 -3.12 -9.75 -4.24
N TYR A 81 -3.29 -10.55 -5.30
CA TYR A 81 -2.22 -10.82 -6.25
C TYR A 81 -1.77 -9.57 -7.02
N GLU A 82 -2.70 -8.70 -7.40
CA GLU A 82 -2.37 -7.41 -8.00
C GLU A 82 -1.49 -6.55 -7.08
N THR A 83 -1.78 -6.57 -5.77
CA THR A 83 -0.96 -5.85 -4.78
C THR A 83 0.45 -6.42 -4.68
N ILE A 84 0.60 -7.76 -4.69
CA ILE A 84 1.92 -8.44 -4.66
C ILE A 84 2.73 -8.11 -5.91
N ILE A 85 2.11 -8.18 -7.09
CA ILE A 85 2.79 -7.84 -8.36
C ILE A 85 3.27 -6.40 -8.33
N ARG A 86 2.41 -5.47 -7.93
CA ARG A 86 2.77 -4.05 -7.81
C ARG A 86 3.89 -3.80 -6.81
N PHE A 87 3.91 -4.53 -5.69
CA PHE A 87 5.01 -4.47 -4.72
C PHE A 87 6.34 -4.87 -5.35
N ASP A 88 6.37 -5.95 -6.14
CA ASP A 88 7.58 -6.42 -6.82
C ASP A 88 8.09 -5.37 -7.81
N ASP A 89 7.21 -4.81 -8.65
CA ASP A 89 7.58 -3.79 -9.62
C ASP A 89 8.08 -2.52 -8.93
N GLN A 90 7.39 -2.05 -7.90
CA GLN A 90 7.85 -0.90 -7.11
C GLN A 90 9.21 -1.17 -6.43
N THR A 91 9.46 -2.39 -6.00
CA THR A 91 10.75 -2.77 -5.39
C THR A 91 11.88 -2.71 -6.42
N LYS A 92 11.64 -3.16 -7.65
CA LYS A 92 12.59 -3.05 -8.77
C LYS A 92 12.91 -1.58 -9.06
N VAL A 93 11.87 -0.74 -9.19
CA VAL A 93 12.04 0.71 -9.44
C VAL A 93 12.78 1.39 -8.30
N MET A 94 12.47 1.06 -7.04
CA MET A 94 13.18 1.60 -5.88
C MET A 94 14.67 1.23 -5.90
N THR A 95 15.00 -0.03 -6.21
CA THR A 95 16.38 -0.49 -6.32
C THR A 95 17.13 0.27 -7.42
N GLN A 96 16.53 0.43 -8.59
CA GLN A 96 17.12 1.19 -9.68
C GLN A 96 17.35 2.67 -9.34
N LEU A 97 16.40 3.26 -8.61
CA LEU A 97 16.49 4.65 -8.13
C LEU A 97 17.61 4.80 -7.10
N ASP A 98 17.67 3.90 -6.11
CA ASP A 98 18.72 3.86 -5.09
C ASP A 98 20.11 3.71 -5.72
N ASP A 99 20.28 2.78 -6.65
CA ASP A 99 21.51 2.53 -7.39
C ASP A 99 21.96 3.78 -8.17
N ALA A 100 21.03 4.45 -8.87
CA ALA A 100 21.33 5.65 -9.63
C ALA A 100 21.82 6.80 -8.72
N LEU A 101 21.15 7.00 -7.60
CA LEU A 101 21.49 8.04 -6.64
C LEU A 101 22.80 7.71 -5.89
N CYS A 102 22.99 6.46 -5.45
CA CYS A 102 24.21 6.02 -4.78
C CYS A 102 25.45 6.12 -5.68
N LYS A 103 25.39 5.62 -6.93
CA LYS A 103 26.50 5.70 -7.91
C LYS A 103 26.97 7.14 -8.13
N ASN A 104 26.05 8.09 -8.09
CA ASN A 104 26.34 9.51 -8.28
C ASN A 104 26.58 10.26 -6.96
N LYS A 105 26.69 9.54 -5.84
CA LYS A 105 26.95 10.09 -4.49
C LYS A 105 25.90 11.14 -4.08
N ILE A 106 24.67 11.00 -4.53
CA ILE A 106 23.55 11.86 -4.16
C ILE A 106 22.97 11.35 -2.86
N ARG A 107 23.07 12.15 -1.79
CA ARG A 107 22.46 11.84 -0.50
C ARG A 107 20.96 11.88 -0.62
N HIS A 108 20.30 10.82 -0.21
CA HIS A 108 18.85 10.68 -0.29
C HIS A 108 18.28 9.83 0.83
N VAL A 109 16.96 9.94 1.04
CA VAL A 109 16.20 9.15 2.02
C VAL A 109 14.84 8.81 1.44
N PHE A 110 14.52 7.53 1.38
CA PHE A 110 13.15 7.07 1.14
C PHE A 110 12.30 7.28 2.39
N PHE A 111 11.06 7.73 2.21
CA PHE A 111 10.16 8.01 3.32
C PHE A 111 8.71 7.62 3.00
N LYS A 112 7.76 7.92 3.91
CA LYS A 112 6.34 7.54 3.79
C LYS A 112 6.15 6.04 3.47
N GLY A 113 5.44 5.74 2.37
CA GLY A 113 5.06 4.39 1.95
C GLY A 113 6.25 3.44 1.85
N ALA A 114 7.31 3.86 1.21
CA ALA A 114 8.53 3.09 1.00
C ALA A 114 9.19 2.65 2.31
N LYS A 115 9.14 3.50 3.35
CA LYS A 115 9.72 3.18 4.67
C LYS A 115 8.75 2.45 5.57
N ILE A 116 7.44 2.80 5.54
CA ILE A 116 6.46 2.25 6.47
C ILE A 116 6.16 0.77 6.18
N ARG A 117 6.26 0.31 4.93
CA ARG A 117 5.96 -1.08 4.56
C ARG A 117 6.76 -2.13 5.33
N ILE A 118 7.98 -1.83 5.78
CA ILE A 118 8.82 -2.76 6.54
C ILE A 118 8.24 -3.10 7.94
N TYR A 119 7.29 -2.33 8.43
CA TYR A 119 6.62 -2.56 9.72
C TYR A 119 5.36 -3.41 9.61
N TYR A 120 4.94 -3.76 8.39
CA TYR A 120 3.82 -4.69 8.20
C TYR A 120 4.29 -6.13 8.43
N PRO A 121 3.46 -7.00 9.03
CA PRO A 121 3.79 -8.42 9.19
C PRO A 121 4.18 -9.11 7.88
N VAL A 122 3.56 -8.70 6.78
CA VAL A 122 3.88 -9.10 5.41
C VAL A 122 3.98 -7.80 4.59
N PRO A 123 5.19 -7.29 4.32
CA PRO A 123 5.39 -6.01 3.63
C PRO A 123 4.72 -5.92 2.26
N GLU A 124 4.62 -7.06 1.56
CA GLU A 124 4.08 -7.19 0.21
C GLU A 124 2.60 -6.84 0.11
N VAL A 125 1.85 -6.98 1.20
CA VAL A 125 0.40 -6.69 1.19
C VAL A 125 0.06 -5.23 1.47
N ARG A 126 1.09 -4.42 1.77
CA ARG A 126 0.89 -2.98 1.92
C ARG A 126 0.83 -2.31 0.55
N ALA A 127 -0.36 -1.97 0.10
CA ALA A 127 -0.51 -1.13 -1.09
C ALA A 127 0.20 0.21 -0.90
N MET A 128 0.95 0.62 -1.90
CA MET A 128 1.69 1.88 -1.95
C MET A 128 1.38 2.57 -3.29
N GLY A 129 1.20 3.88 -3.25
CA GLY A 129 1.09 4.71 -4.45
C GLY A 129 2.47 5.04 -4.99
N ASP A 130 2.97 6.22 -4.64
CA ASP A 130 4.22 6.75 -5.15
C ASP A 130 5.42 6.32 -4.29
N ILE A 131 6.61 6.37 -4.90
CA ILE A 131 7.89 6.20 -4.21
C ILE A 131 8.41 7.60 -3.87
N ASP A 132 8.26 8.00 -2.62
CA ASP A 132 8.73 9.29 -2.13
C ASP A 132 10.21 9.19 -1.72
N VAL A 133 11.04 10.08 -2.29
CA VAL A 133 12.45 10.23 -1.95
C VAL A 133 12.79 11.69 -1.67
N LEU A 134 13.52 11.94 -0.60
CA LEU A 134 14.05 13.26 -0.25
C LEU A 134 15.52 13.34 -0.65
N ILE A 135 15.92 14.45 -1.25
CA ILE A 135 17.31 14.77 -1.61
C ILE A 135 17.68 16.16 -1.10
N ASP A 136 18.99 16.47 -1.02
CA ASP A 136 19.47 17.81 -0.75
C ASP A 136 19.08 18.74 -1.94
N GLU A 137 18.54 19.92 -1.65
CA GLU A 137 18.12 20.92 -2.65
C GLU A 137 19.25 21.30 -3.61
N LYS A 138 20.46 21.46 -3.10
CA LYS A 138 21.66 21.75 -3.92
C LYS A 138 21.97 20.72 -5.01
N ASN A 139 21.47 19.48 -4.85
CA ASN A 139 21.66 18.39 -5.79
C ASN A 139 20.50 18.25 -6.80
N ARG A 140 19.51 19.14 -6.75
CA ARG A 140 18.26 19.02 -7.49
C ARG A 140 18.47 18.85 -8.99
N ASP A 141 19.23 19.76 -9.63
CA ASP A 141 19.47 19.72 -11.08
C ASP A 141 20.36 18.54 -11.46
N PHE A 142 21.36 18.23 -10.64
CA PHE A 142 22.20 17.05 -10.84
C PHE A 142 21.40 15.76 -10.72
N THR A 143 20.50 15.66 -9.74
CA THR A 143 19.59 14.53 -9.59
C THR A 143 18.68 14.38 -10.81
N LYS A 144 18.13 15.49 -11.31
CA LYS A 144 17.32 15.50 -12.53
C LYS A 144 18.06 14.85 -13.70
N GLN A 145 19.30 15.29 -13.98
CA GLN A 145 20.10 14.73 -15.08
C GLN A 145 20.45 13.25 -14.82
N THR A 146 20.78 12.90 -13.58
CA THR A 146 21.08 11.52 -13.20
C THR A 146 19.91 10.59 -13.47
N LEU A 147 18.70 10.98 -13.08
CA LEU A 147 17.50 10.17 -13.28
C LEU A 147 17.12 10.04 -14.75
N LEU A 148 17.20 11.13 -15.53
CA LEU A 148 16.99 11.07 -16.98
C LEU A 148 17.97 10.12 -17.66
N ASN A 149 19.26 10.20 -17.31
CA ASN A 149 20.30 9.30 -17.84
C ASN A 149 20.12 7.84 -17.40
N SER A 150 19.35 7.60 -16.32
CA SER A 150 19.02 6.27 -15.81
C SER A 150 17.68 5.74 -16.35
N GLY A 151 17.08 6.43 -17.33
CA GLY A 151 15.86 6.02 -18.00
C GLY A 151 14.57 6.33 -17.22
N PHE A 152 14.62 7.30 -16.30
CA PHE A 152 13.42 7.89 -15.73
C PHE A 152 12.93 9.04 -16.58
N GLU A 153 11.63 9.19 -16.76
CA GLU A 153 11.02 10.29 -17.48
C GLU A 153 10.39 11.29 -16.52
N ILE A 154 10.48 12.59 -16.85
CA ILE A 154 9.83 13.63 -16.04
C ILE A 154 8.37 13.73 -16.43
N LYS A 155 7.48 13.53 -15.47
CA LYS A 155 6.03 13.77 -15.61
C LYS A 155 5.67 15.21 -15.23
N ASN A 156 6.28 15.73 -14.17
CA ASN A 156 6.08 17.11 -13.71
C ASN A 156 7.37 17.63 -13.08
N ALA A 157 7.75 18.87 -13.41
CA ALA A 157 8.93 19.53 -12.88
C ALA A 157 8.62 20.94 -12.33
N ASN A 158 7.35 21.20 -12.03
CA ASN A 158 6.91 22.50 -11.51
C ASN A 158 6.94 22.46 -9.96
N GLY A 159 7.50 23.52 -9.37
CA GLY A 159 7.54 23.66 -7.91
C GLY A 159 8.67 22.88 -7.21
N PRO A 160 8.55 22.65 -5.91
CA PRO A 160 9.59 22.00 -5.08
C PRO A 160 9.68 20.48 -5.25
N VAL A 161 8.64 19.86 -5.81
CA VAL A 161 8.55 18.41 -6.02
C VAL A 161 8.63 18.13 -7.51
N PHE A 162 9.45 17.15 -7.89
CA PHE A 162 9.51 16.63 -9.25
C PHE A 162 8.93 15.23 -9.28
N ASP A 163 8.02 14.98 -10.24
CA ASP A 163 7.43 13.67 -10.46
C ASP A 163 8.13 13.00 -11.64
N TYR A 164 8.53 11.76 -11.43
CA TYR A 164 9.15 10.91 -12.43
C TYR A 164 8.33 9.65 -12.63
N VAL A 165 8.40 9.09 -13.83
CA VAL A 165 7.86 7.77 -14.16
C VAL A 165 8.98 6.91 -14.72
N LYS A 166 8.84 5.61 -14.58
CA LYS A 166 9.70 4.61 -15.18
C LYS A 166 8.83 3.42 -15.58
N ASP A 167 8.90 3.04 -16.85
CA ASP A 167 8.27 1.84 -17.40
C ASP A 167 9.12 0.59 -17.12
#